data_8531ebf2b0665c1a697a10efcb845e7b
#
_entry.id   8531ebf2b0665c1a697a10efcb845e7b
#
_cell.length_a   1.000
_cell.length_b   1.000
_cell.length_c   1.000
_cell.angle_alpha   90.00
_cell.angle_beta   90.00
_cell.angle_gamma   90.00
#
_symmetry.space_group_name_H-M   'P 1'
#
loop_
_entity.id
_entity.type
_entity.pdbx_description
1 polymer ?
#
loop_
_entity_poly.entity_id
_entity_poly.type
_entity_poly.pdbx_seq_one_letter_code
_entity_poly.pdbx_strand_id
1 'polypeptide(L)'
;MSIIDSEYYKVKQALGYRPSRVELFENMNFETYLEIKKNSKENIFKDYIGYLMSIDELNCAEKEEIEGFCWRFIKMIENTRMSKSYKMPFLLAFYNNGDLKSRIDDEDLYESFKEFYSIKENTVDMYADKNTLEFTKWNREEYVELARSNPVKYMIKSENEFFELDKDKIVVKRLEEFKDNKFFAYNIKDAIEFRTKEYYKTRYDEVKDMSCIFCELKEYVLENELAFAIFDKFPVTKGHILFIPKRHVANFFDLTKEEREAIFDLVDEGKKLLDEKYSPDAYNVGVNVGEYSGQSAMHVHVHLMPRYIGDTKYPKGGVRGVIPEKMSY
;
A
#
# COMPACT_ATOMS: atom_id res chain seq x y z
N MET A 1 -5.58 -11.09 29.06
CA MET A 1 -5.64 -11.06 27.59
C MET A 1 -4.65 -10.01 27.15
N SER A 2 -3.72 -10.35 26.30
CA SER A 2 -2.73 -9.37 25.81
C SER A 2 -3.42 -8.36 24.88
N ILE A 3 -2.75 -7.22 24.60
CA ILE A 3 -3.28 -6.21 23.64
C ILE A 3 -3.52 -6.88 22.30
N ILE A 4 -2.60 -7.75 21.88
CA ILE A 4 -2.69 -8.45 20.60
C ILE A 4 -3.87 -9.43 20.54
N ASP A 5 -4.11 -10.19 21.60
CA ASP A 5 -5.27 -11.11 21.65
C ASP A 5 -6.58 -10.31 21.54
N SER A 6 -6.66 -9.16 22.22
CA SER A 6 -7.83 -8.29 22.16
C SER A 6 -8.10 -7.80 20.73
N GLU A 7 -7.06 -7.33 20.01
CA GLU A 7 -7.21 -6.89 18.61
C GLU A 7 -7.52 -8.06 17.68
N TYR A 8 -6.86 -9.21 17.86
CA TYR A 8 -7.13 -10.42 17.07
C TYR A 8 -8.61 -10.85 17.17
N TYR A 9 -9.12 -10.99 18.39
CA TYR A 9 -10.51 -11.42 18.59
C TYR A 9 -11.52 -10.37 18.15
N LYS A 10 -11.21 -9.08 18.25
CA LYS A 10 -12.04 -8.00 17.71
C LYS A 10 -12.15 -8.09 16.18
N VAL A 11 -11.03 -8.28 15.48
CA VAL A 11 -11.02 -8.45 14.01
C VAL A 11 -11.72 -9.75 13.63
N LYS A 12 -11.44 -10.86 14.31
CA LYS A 12 -12.11 -12.14 14.07
C LYS A 12 -13.63 -12.04 14.24
N GLN A 13 -14.09 -11.33 15.26
CA GLN A 13 -15.53 -11.12 15.50
C GLN A 13 -16.16 -10.28 14.39
N ALA A 14 -15.46 -9.25 13.92
CA ALA A 14 -15.95 -8.40 12.84
C ALA A 14 -16.05 -9.14 11.50
N LEU A 15 -15.08 -10.02 11.19
CA LEU A 15 -15.07 -10.83 9.97
C LEU A 15 -15.99 -12.05 10.06
N GLY A 16 -16.23 -12.60 11.24
CA GLY A 16 -16.99 -13.82 11.44
C GLY A 16 -16.19 -15.11 11.20
N TYR A 17 -14.89 -15.02 10.92
CA TYR A 17 -13.98 -16.15 10.70
C TYR A 17 -12.55 -15.76 11.14
N ARG A 18 -11.63 -16.77 11.15
CA ARG A 18 -10.22 -16.59 11.47
C ARG A 18 -9.56 -15.67 10.42
N PRO A 19 -9.03 -14.50 10.80
CA PRO A 19 -8.36 -13.61 9.85
C PRO A 19 -7.07 -14.21 9.31
N SER A 20 -6.72 -13.87 8.08
CA SER A 20 -5.38 -14.00 7.53
C SER A 20 -4.46 -12.92 8.13
N ARG A 21 -3.14 -12.97 7.83
CA ARG A 21 -2.20 -11.91 8.22
C ARG A 21 -2.58 -10.57 7.60
N VAL A 22 -2.95 -10.60 6.33
CA VAL A 22 -3.37 -9.42 5.57
C VAL A 22 -4.62 -8.81 6.20
N GLU A 23 -5.66 -9.62 6.41
CA GLU A 23 -6.92 -9.14 6.98
C GLU A 23 -6.75 -8.60 8.41
N LEU A 24 -5.95 -9.29 9.23
CA LEU A 24 -5.63 -8.79 10.56
C LEU A 24 -4.91 -7.44 10.51
N PHE A 25 -3.89 -7.31 9.67
CA PHE A 25 -3.11 -6.07 9.50
C PHE A 25 -3.94 -4.90 8.98
N GLU A 26 -4.87 -5.16 8.07
CA GLU A 26 -5.72 -4.12 7.47
C GLU A 26 -6.85 -3.65 8.40
N ASN A 27 -7.34 -4.53 9.27
CA ASN A 27 -8.50 -4.25 10.13
C ASN A 27 -8.13 -3.91 11.58
N MET A 28 -6.88 -4.12 12.00
CA MET A 28 -6.43 -3.71 13.33
C MET A 28 -6.08 -2.22 13.39
N ASN A 29 -6.11 -1.67 14.62
CA ASN A 29 -5.64 -0.30 14.84
C ASN A 29 -4.15 -0.18 14.50
N PHE A 30 -3.78 0.79 13.65
CA PHE A 30 -2.40 0.93 13.18
C PHE A 30 -1.42 1.36 14.28
N GLU A 31 -1.85 2.15 15.26
CA GLU A 31 -1.00 2.50 16.43
C GLU A 31 -0.70 1.24 17.26
N THR A 32 -1.71 0.39 17.49
CA THR A 32 -1.52 -0.92 18.14
C THR A 32 -0.55 -1.80 17.34
N TYR A 33 -0.68 -1.81 16.00
CA TYR A 33 0.29 -2.50 15.15
C TYR A 33 1.72 -1.99 15.36
N LEU A 34 1.93 -0.67 15.42
CA LEU A 34 3.26 -0.09 15.65
C LEU A 34 3.83 -0.44 17.03
N GLU A 35 3.00 -0.52 18.06
CA GLU A 35 3.42 -1.00 19.40
C GLU A 35 3.87 -2.45 19.37
N ILE A 36 3.08 -3.33 18.75
CA ILE A 36 3.40 -4.75 18.56
C ILE A 36 4.71 -4.91 17.76
N LYS A 37 4.87 -4.12 16.70
CA LYS A 37 6.07 -4.15 15.86
C LYS A 37 7.35 -3.80 16.64
N LYS A 38 7.28 -2.87 17.59
CA LYS A 38 8.42 -2.47 18.46
C LYS A 38 8.82 -3.59 19.41
N ASN A 39 7.85 -4.37 19.91
CA ASN A 39 8.11 -5.49 20.81
C ASN A 39 8.24 -6.80 20.03
N SER A 40 9.50 -7.18 19.72
CA SER A 40 9.76 -8.35 18.88
C SER A 40 9.25 -9.69 19.45
N LYS A 41 9.01 -9.77 20.78
CA LYS A 41 8.46 -10.98 21.43
C LYS A 41 6.94 -11.08 21.33
N GLU A 42 6.27 -9.96 21.18
CA GLU A 42 4.81 -9.86 21.06
C GLU A 42 4.34 -9.71 19.61
N ASN A 43 5.30 -9.55 18.69
CA ASN A 43 4.99 -9.40 17.27
C ASN A 43 4.60 -10.75 16.65
N ILE A 44 3.30 -11.02 16.66
CA ILE A 44 2.72 -12.25 16.10
C ILE A 44 2.95 -12.40 14.59
N PHE A 45 3.17 -11.31 13.86
CA PHE A 45 3.45 -11.35 12.43
C PHE A 45 4.85 -11.91 12.08
N LYS A 46 5.70 -12.17 13.10
CA LYS A 46 6.96 -12.88 12.94
C LYS A 46 6.83 -14.40 13.07
N ASP A 47 5.71 -14.88 13.59
CA ASP A 47 5.38 -16.28 13.73
C ASP A 47 3.86 -16.45 13.89
N TYR A 48 3.12 -16.09 12.84
CA TYR A 48 1.67 -16.09 12.89
C TYR A 48 1.09 -17.49 13.08
N ILE A 49 1.69 -18.49 12.46
CA ILE A 49 1.29 -19.90 12.66
C ILE A 49 1.51 -20.32 14.11
N GLY A 50 2.67 -19.99 14.70
CA GLY A 50 2.93 -20.26 16.11
C GLY A 50 1.95 -19.55 17.04
N TYR A 51 1.56 -18.31 16.72
CA TYR A 51 0.53 -17.59 17.43
C TYR A 51 -0.82 -18.32 17.36
N LEU A 52 -1.29 -18.69 16.15
CA LEU A 52 -2.54 -19.43 15.97
C LEU A 52 -2.55 -20.77 16.71
N MET A 53 -1.41 -21.46 16.76
CA MET A 53 -1.25 -22.67 17.57
C MET A 53 -1.40 -22.38 19.07
N SER A 54 -0.81 -21.29 19.54
CA SER A 54 -0.80 -20.91 20.97
C SER A 54 -2.19 -20.56 21.53
N ILE A 55 -3.08 -20.09 20.66
CA ILE A 55 -4.48 -19.72 21.01
C ILE A 55 -5.50 -20.79 20.52
N ASP A 56 -5.02 -21.95 20.09
CA ASP A 56 -5.81 -23.10 19.62
C ASP A 56 -6.77 -22.80 18.43
N GLU A 57 -6.31 -21.94 17.52
CA GLU A 57 -7.07 -21.53 16.33
C GLU A 57 -6.84 -22.46 15.11
N LEU A 58 -5.91 -23.41 15.18
CA LEU A 58 -5.68 -24.43 14.16
C LEU A 58 -6.28 -25.76 14.59
N ASN A 59 -7.00 -26.42 13.69
CA ASN A 59 -7.45 -27.78 13.90
C ASN A 59 -6.29 -28.80 13.73
N CYS A 60 -6.54 -30.09 14.07
CA CYS A 60 -5.50 -31.11 14.04
C CYS A 60 -4.90 -31.30 12.63
N ALA A 61 -5.75 -31.33 11.59
CA ALA A 61 -5.28 -31.50 10.20
C ALA A 61 -4.40 -30.31 9.76
N GLU A 62 -4.80 -29.08 10.05
CA GLU A 62 -4.01 -27.88 9.75
C GLU A 62 -2.66 -27.88 10.49
N LYS A 63 -2.63 -28.35 11.74
CA LYS A 63 -1.38 -28.50 12.51
C LYS A 63 -0.43 -29.49 11.85
N GLU A 64 -0.94 -30.66 11.41
CA GLU A 64 -0.16 -31.66 10.71
C GLU A 64 0.36 -31.17 9.34
N GLU A 65 -0.48 -30.48 8.56
CA GLU A 65 -0.11 -29.96 7.25
C GLU A 65 0.97 -28.86 7.28
N ILE A 66 1.10 -28.16 8.42
CA ILE A 66 1.98 -27.00 8.53
C ILE A 66 3.25 -27.28 9.33
N GLU A 67 3.41 -28.46 9.93
CA GLU A 67 4.57 -28.78 10.77
C GLU A 67 5.91 -28.79 10.02
N GLY A 68 6.97 -28.69 10.80
CA GLY A 68 8.34 -28.93 10.34
C GLY A 68 8.82 -27.95 9.28
N PHE A 69 9.05 -28.41 8.06
CA PHE A 69 9.57 -27.60 6.95
C PHE A 69 8.60 -26.48 6.58
N CYS A 70 7.30 -26.75 6.47
CA CYS A 70 6.29 -25.77 6.06
C CYS A 70 6.26 -24.56 7.00
N TRP A 71 6.22 -24.80 8.30
CA TRP A 71 6.26 -23.72 9.30
C TRP A 71 7.55 -22.91 9.22
N ARG A 72 8.72 -23.56 9.16
CA ARG A 72 10.00 -22.84 9.05
C ARG A 72 10.09 -22.01 7.76
N PHE A 73 9.59 -22.52 6.66
CA PHE A 73 9.58 -21.78 5.39
C PHE A 73 8.70 -20.52 5.46
N ILE A 74 7.49 -20.63 6.00
CA ILE A 74 6.61 -19.46 6.22
C ILE A 74 7.28 -18.46 7.16
N LYS A 75 7.85 -18.95 8.26
CA LYS A 75 8.55 -18.10 9.24
C LYS A 75 9.76 -17.39 8.63
N MET A 76 10.46 -18.01 7.69
CA MET A 76 11.51 -17.35 6.90
C MET A 76 10.94 -16.17 6.10
N ILE A 77 9.79 -16.33 5.43
CA ILE A 77 9.12 -15.25 4.69
C ILE A 77 8.75 -14.10 5.64
N GLU A 78 8.13 -14.41 6.77
CA GLU A 78 7.70 -13.43 7.78
C GLU A 78 8.87 -12.62 8.35
N ASN A 79 10.08 -13.19 8.44
CA ASN A 79 11.25 -12.58 9.06
C ASN A 79 12.31 -12.09 8.08
N THR A 80 12.17 -12.37 6.78
CA THR A 80 13.19 -11.95 5.81
C THR A 80 13.39 -10.44 5.82
N ARG A 81 14.64 -10.00 5.88
CA ARG A 81 14.97 -8.56 5.85
C ARG A 81 14.77 -8.02 4.44
N MET A 82 14.10 -6.90 4.32
CA MET A 82 13.89 -6.19 3.07
C MET A 82 14.48 -4.78 3.15
N SER A 83 15.48 -4.50 2.35
CA SER A 83 15.91 -3.13 2.03
C SER A 83 15.12 -2.58 0.85
N LYS A 84 14.67 -3.46 -0.05
CA LYS A 84 13.77 -3.25 -1.18
C LYS A 84 12.82 -4.44 -1.28
N SER A 85 11.73 -4.25 -2.00
CA SER A 85 10.65 -5.25 -2.17
C SER A 85 11.02 -6.47 -3.02
N TYR A 86 12.19 -6.48 -3.67
CA TYR A 86 12.60 -7.46 -4.68
C TYR A 86 12.49 -8.94 -4.25
N LYS A 87 12.55 -9.23 -2.95
CA LYS A 87 12.34 -10.58 -2.43
C LYS A 87 10.90 -11.06 -2.58
N MET A 88 9.94 -10.16 -2.64
CA MET A 88 8.52 -10.55 -2.74
C MET A 88 8.19 -11.15 -4.11
N PRO A 89 8.50 -10.49 -5.26
CA PRO A 89 8.30 -11.14 -6.56
C PRO A 89 9.20 -12.38 -6.75
N PHE A 90 10.37 -12.44 -6.16
CA PHE A 90 11.18 -13.66 -6.16
C PHE A 90 10.45 -14.84 -5.47
N LEU A 91 9.86 -14.63 -4.30
CA LEU A 91 9.11 -15.66 -3.59
C LEU A 91 7.80 -16.00 -4.31
N LEU A 92 7.13 -15.02 -4.92
CA LEU A 92 5.93 -15.24 -5.72
C LEU A 92 6.19 -16.09 -6.96
N ALA A 93 7.40 -16.08 -7.54
CA ALA A 93 7.75 -16.91 -8.67
C ALA A 93 7.60 -18.44 -8.38
N PHE A 94 7.68 -18.83 -7.10
CA PHE A 94 7.40 -20.22 -6.66
C PHE A 94 5.93 -20.50 -6.41
N TYR A 95 5.05 -19.50 -6.49
CA TYR A 95 3.61 -19.60 -6.30
C TYR A 95 2.87 -19.37 -7.61
N ASN A 96 2.07 -20.33 -8.05
CA ASN A 96 1.32 -20.24 -9.29
C ASN A 96 -0.17 -20.56 -9.04
N ASN A 97 -0.98 -19.53 -8.83
CA ASN A 97 -2.46 -19.64 -8.69
C ASN A 97 -2.95 -20.74 -7.73
N GLY A 98 -2.26 -20.95 -6.60
CA GLY A 98 -2.60 -21.94 -5.59
C GLY A 98 -1.77 -23.22 -5.66
N ASP A 99 -0.92 -23.36 -6.68
CA ASP A 99 0.04 -24.45 -6.80
C ASP A 99 1.45 -23.95 -6.47
N LEU A 100 2.31 -24.83 -5.97
CA LEU A 100 3.70 -24.50 -5.63
C LEU A 100 4.63 -25.11 -6.68
N LYS A 101 5.55 -24.27 -7.21
CA LYS A 101 6.66 -24.69 -8.06
C LYS A 101 7.89 -24.89 -7.18
N SER A 102 8.48 -26.09 -7.18
CA SER A 102 9.73 -26.36 -6.45
C SER A 102 10.97 -25.86 -7.19
N ARG A 103 10.85 -25.56 -8.49
CA ARG A 103 11.92 -25.08 -9.38
C ARG A 103 11.40 -23.96 -10.26
N ILE A 104 12.19 -22.89 -10.38
CA ILE A 104 11.92 -21.75 -11.25
C ILE A 104 13.13 -21.44 -12.13
N ASP A 105 12.88 -20.80 -13.26
CA ASP A 105 13.89 -20.32 -14.19
C ASP A 105 13.75 -18.81 -14.47
N ASP A 106 14.44 -18.34 -15.50
CA ASP A 106 14.43 -16.91 -15.85
C ASP A 106 13.08 -16.42 -16.37
N GLU A 107 12.27 -17.30 -16.96
CA GLU A 107 10.94 -16.93 -17.41
C GLU A 107 9.99 -16.74 -16.22
N ASP A 108 10.02 -17.67 -15.25
CA ASP A 108 9.25 -17.54 -14.01
C ASP A 108 9.61 -16.25 -13.25
N LEU A 109 10.91 -15.90 -13.21
CA LEU A 109 11.36 -14.66 -12.60
C LEU A 109 10.83 -13.43 -13.35
N TYR A 110 10.95 -13.42 -14.68
CA TYR A 110 10.47 -12.32 -15.50
C TYR A 110 8.97 -12.08 -15.33
N GLU A 111 8.16 -13.12 -15.47
CA GLU A 111 6.71 -13.03 -15.33
C GLU A 111 6.33 -12.50 -13.94
N SER A 112 6.91 -13.07 -12.89
CA SER A 112 6.60 -12.67 -11.51
C SER A 112 7.02 -11.22 -11.20
N PHE A 113 8.20 -10.79 -11.63
CA PHE A 113 8.65 -9.41 -11.42
C PHE A 113 7.82 -8.40 -12.21
N LYS A 114 7.53 -8.71 -13.47
CA LYS A 114 6.70 -7.87 -14.34
C LYS A 114 5.29 -7.72 -13.78
N GLU A 115 4.65 -8.82 -13.36
CA GLU A 115 3.32 -8.80 -12.75
C GLU A 115 3.33 -7.99 -11.45
N PHE A 116 4.29 -8.26 -10.56
CA PHE A 116 4.40 -7.55 -9.28
C PHE A 116 4.55 -6.04 -9.45
N TYR A 117 5.40 -5.58 -10.39
CA TYR A 117 5.62 -4.16 -10.65
C TYR A 117 4.63 -3.55 -11.66
N SER A 118 3.67 -4.31 -12.17
CA SER A 118 2.51 -3.76 -12.87
C SER A 118 1.51 -3.11 -11.90
N ILE A 119 1.55 -3.51 -10.63
CA ILE A 119 0.76 -2.93 -9.55
C ILE A 119 1.45 -1.63 -9.09
N LYS A 120 0.75 -0.51 -9.24
CA LYS A 120 1.31 0.83 -8.99
C LYS A 120 1.90 0.97 -7.58
N GLU A 121 1.23 0.45 -6.58
CA GLU A 121 1.63 0.48 -5.18
C GLU A 121 2.98 -0.22 -4.94
N ASN A 122 3.33 -1.18 -5.76
CA ASN A 122 4.58 -1.93 -5.65
C ASN A 122 5.78 -1.24 -6.32
N THR A 123 5.56 -0.14 -7.05
CA THR A 123 6.60 0.48 -7.88
C THR A 123 7.51 1.47 -7.15
N VAL A 124 7.22 1.79 -5.90
CA VAL A 124 7.95 2.81 -5.10
C VAL A 124 9.47 2.58 -5.11
N ASP A 125 9.92 1.34 -4.91
CA ASP A 125 11.34 1.01 -4.92
C ASP A 125 11.99 1.17 -6.29
N MET A 126 11.21 0.96 -7.36
CA MET A 126 11.68 1.11 -8.74
C MET A 126 11.92 2.58 -9.08
N TYR A 127 11.04 3.48 -8.62
CA TYR A 127 11.20 4.92 -8.82
C TYR A 127 12.22 5.56 -7.86
N ALA A 128 12.50 4.94 -6.72
CA ALA A 128 13.46 5.44 -5.75
C ALA A 128 14.93 5.19 -6.13
N ASP A 129 15.20 4.36 -7.14
CA ASP A 129 16.56 4.02 -7.58
C ASP A 129 16.79 4.50 -9.02
N LYS A 130 17.86 5.27 -9.22
CA LYS A 130 18.23 5.82 -10.54
C LYS A 130 18.42 4.74 -11.63
N ASN A 131 18.83 3.53 -11.23
CA ASN A 131 19.05 2.43 -12.17
C ASN A 131 17.76 1.74 -12.61
N THR A 132 16.66 1.97 -11.91
CA THR A 132 15.36 1.32 -12.16
C THR A 132 14.26 2.30 -12.59
N LEU A 133 14.53 3.62 -12.67
CA LEU A 133 13.53 4.64 -12.99
C LEU A 133 12.74 4.36 -14.28
N GLU A 134 13.38 3.76 -15.27
CA GLU A 134 12.75 3.47 -16.57
C GLU A 134 12.23 2.03 -16.69
N PHE A 135 12.02 1.33 -15.56
CA PHE A 135 11.61 -0.08 -15.53
C PHE A 135 10.34 -0.38 -16.36
N THR A 136 9.46 0.60 -16.56
CA THR A 136 8.26 0.44 -17.40
C THR A 136 8.58 0.21 -18.88
N LYS A 137 9.81 0.53 -19.31
CA LYS A 137 10.32 0.31 -20.67
C LYS A 137 11.21 -0.93 -20.79
N TRP A 138 11.49 -1.58 -19.68
CA TRP A 138 12.39 -2.71 -19.61
C TRP A 138 11.89 -3.90 -20.44
N ASN A 139 12.84 -4.56 -21.08
CA ASN A 139 12.64 -5.85 -21.68
C ASN A 139 12.81 -6.98 -20.64
N ARG A 140 12.71 -8.23 -21.12
CA ARG A 140 12.85 -9.42 -20.29
C ARG A 140 14.20 -9.51 -19.57
N GLU A 141 15.28 -9.24 -20.30
CA GLU A 141 16.66 -9.37 -19.82
C GLU A 141 16.94 -8.45 -18.63
N GLU A 142 16.42 -7.24 -18.64
CA GLU A 142 16.61 -6.25 -17.57
C GLU A 142 15.88 -6.67 -16.26
N TYR A 143 14.67 -7.23 -16.36
CA TYR A 143 13.98 -7.80 -15.20
C TYR A 143 14.71 -9.01 -14.62
N VAL A 144 15.20 -9.91 -15.47
CA VAL A 144 15.95 -11.11 -15.06
C VAL A 144 17.28 -10.71 -14.42
N GLU A 145 18.00 -9.74 -14.98
CA GLU A 145 19.25 -9.23 -14.42
C GLU A 145 19.03 -8.65 -13.02
N LEU A 146 17.99 -7.83 -12.83
CA LEU A 146 17.61 -7.33 -11.51
C LEU A 146 17.34 -8.47 -10.55
N ALA A 147 16.50 -9.45 -10.93
CA ALA A 147 16.15 -10.57 -10.09
C ALA A 147 17.37 -11.43 -9.71
N ARG A 148 18.25 -11.73 -10.67
CA ARG A 148 19.45 -12.54 -10.48
C ARG A 148 20.52 -11.83 -9.62
N SER A 149 20.76 -10.53 -9.85
CA SER A 149 21.71 -9.74 -9.08
C SER A 149 21.21 -9.46 -7.67
N ASN A 150 19.91 -9.28 -7.49
CA ASN A 150 19.22 -9.07 -6.22
C ASN A 150 17.71 -9.30 -6.42
N PRO A 151 17.03 -10.28 -5.83
CA PRO A 151 17.35 -10.96 -4.56
C PRO A 151 17.96 -12.35 -4.68
N VAL A 152 17.95 -13.01 -5.86
CA VAL A 152 18.36 -14.42 -6.00
C VAL A 152 19.71 -14.68 -5.33
N LYS A 153 20.73 -13.90 -5.68
CA LYS A 153 22.08 -14.01 -5.11
C LYS A 153 22.09 -14.01 -3.58
N TYR A 154 21.29 -13.13 -2.98
CA TYR A 154 21.26 -12.99 -1.52
C TYR A 154 20.43 -14.07 -0.85
N MET A 155 19.28 -14.45 -1.42
CA MET A 155 18.43 -15.51 -0.87
C MET A 155 19.14 -16.86 -0.86
N ILE A 156 19.82 -17.24 -1.93
CA ILE A 156 20.61 -18.48 -1.98
C ILE A 156 21.72 -18.47 -0.92
N LYS A 157 22.33 -17.30 -0.63
CA LYS A 157 23.41 -17.19 0.35
C LYS A 157 22.88 -17.18 1.79
N SER A 158 21.84 -16.37 2.09
CA SER A 158 21.36 -16.17 3.46
C SER A 158 20.37 -17.23 3.92
N GLU A 159 19.58 -17.76 2.98
CA GLU A 159 18.52 -18.72 3.22
C GLU A 159 18.84 -20.08 2.56
N ASN A 160 20.11 -20.51 2.66
CA ASN A 160 20.64 -21.72 2.05
C ASN A 160 20.04 -23.01 2.62
N GLU A 161 19.34 -22.95 3.74
CA GLU A 161 18.50 -24.05 4.24
C GLU A 161 17.39 -24.36 3.24
N PHE A 162 16.80 -23.32 2.62
CA PHE A 162 15.63 -23.44 1.75
C PHE A 162 15.98 -23.39 0.27
N PHE A 163 16.94 -22.57 -0.15
CA PHE A 163 17.24 -22.31 -1.55
C PHE A 163 18.59 -22.87 -2.00
N GLU A 164 18.62 -23.36 -3.23
CA GLU A 164 19.85 -23.72 -3.91
C GLU A 164 19.78 -23.44 -5.41
N LEU A 165 20.94 -23.42 -6.05
CA LEU A 165 21.06 -23.32 -7.51
C LEU A 165 21.35 -24.73 -8.07
N ASP A 166 20.50 -25.20 -8.98
CA ASP A 166 20.74 -26.41 -9.77
C ASP A 166 20.90 -26.01 -11.23
N LYS A 167 22.15 -25.87 -11.67
CA LYS A 167 22.53 -25.28 -12.96
C LYS A 167 22.03 -23.84 -13.07
N ASP A 168 21.07 -23.59 -13.96
CA ASP A 168 20.41 -22.31 -14.23
C ASP A 168 19.11 -22.12 -13.44
N LYS A 169 18.58 -23.19 -12.83
CA LYS A 169 17.32 -23.16 -12.08
C LYS A 169 17.54 -22.89 -10.60
N ILE A 170 16.62 -22.14 -10.02
CA ILE A 170 16.56 -21.92 -8.58
C ILE A 170 15.57 -22.92 -8.01
N VAL A 171 16.00 -23.60 -6.97
CA VAL A 171 15.24 -24.71 -6.35
C VAL A 171 14.94 -24.37 -4.90
N VAL A 172 13.69 -24.57 -4.49
CA VAL A 172 13.33 -24.65 -3.07
C VAL A 172 13.40 -26.10 -2.64
N LYS A 173 14.40 -26.40 -1.80
CA LYS A 173 14.63 -27.75 -1.26
C LYS A 173 13.37 -28.26 -0.59
N ARG A 174 13.02 -29.52 -0.84
CA ARG A 174 11.87 -30.20 -0.27
C ARG A 174 10.49 -29.66 -0.63
N LEU A 175 10.36 -28.53 -1.34
CA LEU A 175 9.04 -27.96 -1.66
C LEU A 175 8.19 -28.93 -2.52
N GLU A 176 8.82 -29.75 -3.34
CA GLU A 176 8.14 -30.79 -4.14
C GLU A 176 7.34 -31.78 -3.28
N GLU A 177 7.80 -32.05 -2.04
CA GLU A 177 7.09 -32.93 -1.10
C GLU A 177 5.74 -32.32 -0.65
N PHE A 178 5.57 -31.02 -0.80
CA PHE A 178 4.41 -30.24 -0.29
C PHE A 178 3.64 -29.50 -1.39
N LYS A 179 3.89 -29.80 -2.68
CA LYS A 179 3.30 -29.05 -3.80
C LYS A 179 1.76 -29.06 -3.80
N ASP A 180 1.15 -30.13 -3.32
CA ASP A 180 -0.30 -30.30 -3.26
C ASP A 180 -0.92 -29.83 -1.94
N ASN A 181 -0.10 -29.32 -0.99
CA ASN A 181 -0.56 -28.82 0.30
C ASN A 181 -1.15 -27.40 0.14
N LYS A 182 -2.47 -27.35 0.02
CA LYS A 182 -3.20 -26.09 -0.22
C LYS A 182 -3.16 -25.13 0.98
N PHE A 183 -3.15 -25.66 2.21
CA PHE A 183 -3.05 -24.81 3.41
C PHE A 183 -1.67 -24.16 3.51
N PHE A 184 -0.62 -24.88 3.19
CA PHE A 184 0.73 -24.35 3.10
C PHE A 184 0.85 -23.30 2.00
N ALA A 185 0.36 -23.58 0.78
CA ALA A 185 0.37 -22.64 -0.34
C ALA A 185 -0.37 -21.33 -0.01
N TYR A 186 -1.55 -21.44 0.61
CA TYR A 186 -2.31 -20.29 1.09
C TYR A 186 -1.50 -19.43 2.07
N ASN A 187 -0.85 -20.05 3.05
CA ASN A 187 -0.06 -19.35 4.05
C ASN A 187 1.21 -18.71 3.49
N ILE A 188 1.82 -19.29 2.45
CA ILE A 188 2.94 -18.67 1.70
C ILE A 188 2.46 -17.36 1.06
N LYS A 189 1.36 -17.43 0.31
CA LYS A 189 0.78 -16.26 -0.37
C LYS A 189 0.42 -15.17 0.63
N ASP A 190 -0.33 -15.50 1.67
CA ASP A 190 -0.74 -14.55 2.71
C ASP A 190 0.47 -13.90 3.42
N ALA A 191 1.53 -14.67 3.70
CA ALA A 191 2.75 -14.11 4.28
C ALA A 191 3.47 -13.14 3.33
N ILE A 192 3.56 -13.46 2.03
CA ILE A 192 4.17 -12.58 1.02
C ILE A 192 3.34 -11.29 0.83
N GLU A 193 2.03 -11.40 0.71
CA GLU A 193 1.11 -10.27 0.57
C GLU A 193 1.16 -9.36 1.81
N PHE A 194 1.12 -9.94 3.01
CA PHE A 194 1.28 -9.18 4.24
C PHE A 194 2.61 -8.42 4.27
N ARG A 195 3.73 -9.11 3.98
CA ARG A 195 5.06 -8.48 3.98
C ARG A 195 5.18 -7.37 2.95
N THR A 196 4.53 -7.53 1.80
CA THR A 196 4.44 -6.49 0.77
C THR A 196 3.68 -5.27 1.28
N LYS A 197 2.48 -5.48 1.82
CA LYS A 197 1.65 -4.40 2.38
C LYS A 197 2.32 -3.70 3.57
N GLU A 198 2.88 -4.47 4.50
CA GLU A 198 3.64 -3.94 5.65
C GLU A 198 4.80 -3.06 5.19
N TYR A 199 5.57 -3.56 4.20
CA TYR A 199 6.73 -2.86 3.66
C TYR A 199 6.35 -1.51 3.08
N TYR A 200 5.33 -1.47 2.25
CA TYR A 200 4.91 -0.23 1.61
C TYR A 200 4.17 0.70 2.58
N LYS A 201 3.26 0.20 3.42
CA LYS A 201 2.52 1.02 4.39
C LYS A 201 3.47 1.77 5.34
N THR A 202 4.53 1.13 5.81
CA THR A 202 5.51 1.76 6.70
C THR A 202 6.47 2.71 5.99
N ARG A 203 6.55 2.66 4.65
CA ARG A 203 7.42 3.51 3.83
C ARG A 203 6.67 4.58 3.06
N TYR A 204 5.38 4.40 2.80
CA TYR A 204 4.55 5.47 2.24
C TYR A 204 4.50 6.71 3.14
N ASP A 205 4.63 6.52 4.46
CA ASP A 205 4.77 7.63 5.41
C ASP A 205 6.18 8.26 5.40
N GLU A 206 7.21 7.55 4.88
CA GLU A 206 8.61 8.02 4.81
C GLU A 206 9.04 8.49 3.42
N VAL A 207 8.41 7.98 2.37
CA VAL A 207 8.73 8.37 0.98
C VAL A 207 7.76 9.48 0.58
N LYS A 208 8.21 10.74 0.65
CA LYS A 208 7.70 11.78 -0.24
C LYS A 208 7.68 11.16 -1.63
N ASP A 209 6.49 10.93 -2.18
CA ASP A 209 6.37 10.43 -3.56
C ASP A 209 7.20 11.38 -4.44
N MET A 210 8.38 10.91 -4.88
CA MET A 210 9.29 11.71 -5.69
C MET A 210 8.68 12.08 -7.06
N SER A 211 7.49 11.57 -7.36
CA SER A 211 6.66 11.92 -8.52
C SER A 211 5.42 12.74 -8.14
N CYS A 212 5.17 12.99 -6.85
CA CYS A 212 3.99 13.72 -6.44
C CYS A 212 4.15 15.22 -6.69
N ILE A 213 3.32 15.74 -7.63
CA ILE A 213 3.33 17.15 -8.02
C ILE A 213 3.13 18.11 -6.84
N PHE A 214 2.51 17.67 -5.74
CA PHE A 214 2.27 18.49 -4.56
C PHE A 214 3.43 18.43 -3.55
N CYS A 215 4.10 17.28 -3.42
CA CYS A 215 5.24 17.12 -2.51
C CYS A 215 6.48 17.92 -2.94
N GLU A 216 6.61 18.23 -4.24
CA GLU A 216 7.75 18.99 -4.79
C GLU A 216 7.56 20.54 -4.72
N LEU A 217 6.34 20.99 -4.41
CA LEU A 217 6.04 22.41 -4.35
C LEU A 217 6.77 23.10 -3.21
N LYS A 218 7.24 24.33 -3.46
CA LYS A 218 7.93 25.17 -2.48
C LYS A 218 7.29 26.55 -2.32
N GLU A 219 6.35 26.89 -3.18
CA GLU A 219 5.65 28.17 -3.15
C GLU A 219 4.18 27.94 -2.87
N TYR A 220 3.67 28.60 -1.83
CA TYR A 220 2.30 28.44 -1.36
C TYR A 220 1.60 29.82 -1.34
N VAL A 221 0.29 29.79 -1.52
CA VAL A 221 -0.57 30.98 -1.36
C VAL A 221 -0.87 31.22 0.11
N LEU A 222 -1.13 30.13 0.85
CA LEU A 222 -1.35 30.09 2.29
C LEU A 222 -0.67 28.83 2.84
N GLU A 223 -0.23 28.87 4.08
CA GLU A 223 0.28 27.67 4.78
C GLU A 223 0.11 27.80 6.30
N ASN A 224 0.00 26.67 6.95
CA ASN A 224 0.15 26.49 8.38
C ASN A 224 1.13 25.35 8.69
N GLU A 225 1.17 24.88 9.93
CA GLU A 225 2.11 23.83 10.35
C GLU A 225 1.92 22.52 9.58
N LEU A 226 0.67 22.09 9.31
CA LEU A 226 0.32 20.76 8.76
C LEU A 226 -0.17 20.79 7.31
N ALA A 227 -0.55 21.95 6.76
CA ALA A 227 -1.14 22.07 5.44
C ALA A 227 -0.66 23.30 4.70
N PHE A 228 -0.88 23.35 3.39
CA PHE A 228 -0.64 24.49 2.53
C PHE A 228 -1.72 24.60 1.44
N ALA A 229 -1.79 25.77 0.79
CA ALA A 229 -2.73 26.03 -0.29
C ALA A 229 -2.02 26.62 -1.52
N ILE A 230 -2.52 26.24 -2.70
CA ILE A 230 -2.06 26.76 -4.00
C ILE A 230 -3.25 27.12 -4.87
N PHE A 231 -3.08 28.04 -5.81
CA PHE A 231 -4.04 28.17 -6.90
C PHE A 231 -3.96 26.95 -7.80
N ASP A 232 -5.12 26.42 -8.19
CA ASP A 232 -5.19 25.30 -9.13
C ASP A 232 -4.61 25.72 -10.49
N LYS A 233 -3.73 24.89 -11.05
CA LYS A 233 -3.15 25.09 -12.38
C LYS A 233 -4.19 24.99 -13.51
N PHE A 234 -5.27 24.24 -13.26
CA PHE A 234 -6.40 24.03 -14.19
C PHE A 234 -7.72 24.47 -13.55
N PRO A 235 -7.87 25.78 -13.26
CA PRO A 235 -8.97 26.28 -12.45
C PRO A 235 -10.31 26.10 -13.16
N VAL A 236 -11.31 25.61 -12.42
CA VAL A 236 -12.69 25.53 -12.89
C VAL A 236 -13.28 26.93 -13.07
N THR A 237 -12.95 27.82 -12.12
CA THR A 237 -13.28 29.25 -12.13
C THR A 237 -12.12 30.07 -11.63
N LYS A 238 -12.14 31.37 -11.87
CA LYS A 238 -11.09 32.27 -11.41
C LYS A 238 -10.97 32.24 -9.88
N GLY A 239 -9.74 31.96 -9.39
CA GLY A 239 -9.47 31.88 -7.95
C GLY A 239 -9.66 30.48 -7.33
N HIS A 240 -9.82 29.42 -8.14
CA HIS A 240 -9.86 28.05 -7.63
C HIS A 240 -8.60 27.72 -6.84
N ILE A 241 -8.73 27.33 -5.57
CA ILE A 241 -7.64 26.97 -4.64
C ILE A 241 -7.74 25.49 -4.26
N LEU A 242 -6.57 24.86 -4.12
CA LEU A 242 -6.39 23.52 -3.57
C LEU A 242 -5.72 23.63 -2.20
N PHE A 243 -6.24 22.91 -1.20
CA PHE A 243 -5.68 22.79 0.15
C PHE A 243 -5.16 21.39 0.36
N ILE A 244 -3.89 21.26 0.75
CA ILE A 244 -3.12 20.04 0.66
C ILE A 244 -2.39 19.81 1.97
N PRO A 245 -2.45 18.62 2.60
CA PRO A 245 -1.64 18.33 3.79
C PRO A 245 -0.16 18.28 3.42
N LYS A 246 0.74 18.73 4.32
CA LYS A 246 2.20 18.64 4.10
C LYS A 246 2.69 17.20 4.09
N ARG A 247 2.06 16.31 4.86
CA ARG A 247 2.29 14.88 4.81
C ARG A 247 1.64 14.29 3.57
N HIS A 248 2.37 13.46 2.83
CA HIS A 248 1.79 12.74 1.69
C HIS A 248 0.76 11.71 2.17
N VAL A 249 -0.50 11.94 1.86
CA VAL A 249 -1.63 11.06 2.18
C VAL A 249 -2.53 10.98 0.96
N ALA A 250 -2.78 9.76 0.48
CA ALA A 250 -3.59 9.55 -0.71
C ALA A 250 -5.10 9.66 -0.43
N ASN A 251 -5.55 9.16 0.72
CA ASN A 251 -6.95 9.04 1.07
C ASN A 251 -7.34 10.06 2.14
N PHE A 252 -8.40 10.83 1.90
CA PHE A 252 -8.91 11.83 2.84
C PHE A 252 -9.28 11.25 4.21
N PHE A 253 -9.75 10.02 4.26
CA PHE A 253 -10.16 9.37 5.50
C PHE A 253 -8.97 8.90 6.36
N ASP A 254 -7.75 8.85 5.79
CA ASP A 254 -6.50 8.53 6.48
C ASP A 254 -5.79 9.77 7.07
N LEU A 255 -6.37 10.95 6.89
CA LEU A 255 -5.91 12.16 7.56
C LEU A 255 -6.15 12.08 9.07
N THR A 256 -5.20 12.58 9.86
CA THR A 256 -5.43 12.77 11.29
C THR A 256 -6.50 13.85 11.53
N LYS A 257 -6.99 13.94 12.75
CA LYS A 257 -7.94 14.99 13.12
C LYS A 257 -7.31 16.37 12.96
N GLU A 258 -6.07 16.52 13.41
CA GLU A 258 -5.30 17.76 13.39
C GLU A 258 -5.02 18.21 11.94
N GLU A 259 -4.70 17.29 11.04
CA GLU A 259 -4.51 17.59 9.62
C GLU A 259 -5.80 18.06 8.96
N ARG A 260 -6.94 17.44 9.28
CA ARG A 260 -8.24 17.90 8.79
C ARG A 260 -8.59 19.29 9.29
N GLU A 261 -8.41 19.56 10.58
CA GLU A 261 -8.61 20.87 11.18
C GLU A 261 -7.71 21.91 10.49
N ALA A 262 -6.41 21.63 10.34
CA ALA A 262 -5.46 22.50 9.67
C ALA A 262 -5.83 22.83 8.21
N ILE A 263 -6.35 21.85 7.46
CA ILE A 263 -6.84 22.07 6.09
C ILE A 263 -8.05 23.02 6.10
N PHE A 264 -9.03 22.79 6.98
CA PHE A 264 -10.25 23.59 7.01
C PHE A 264 -10.03 25.02 7.56
N ASP A 265 -9.06 25.20 8.47
CA ASP A 265 -8.61 26.55 8.88
C ASP A 265 -8.08 27.34 7.67
N LEU A 266 -7.26 26.68 6.83
CA LEU A 266 -6.78 27.31 5.59
C LEU A 266 -7.90 27.53 4.56
N VAL A 267 -8.95 26.70 4.52
CA VAL A 267 -10.13 26.93 3.65
C VAL A 267 -10.83 28.24 4.05
N ASP A 268 -10.98 28.49 5.36
CA ASP A 268 -11.58 29.73 5.86
C ASP A 268 -10.71 30.97 5.56
N GLU A 269 -9.40 30.85 5.66
CA GLU A 269 -8.46 31.90 5.26
C GLU A 269 -8.47 32.12 3.75
N GLY A 270 -8.49 31.05 2.97
CA GLY A 270 -8.58 31.08 1.51
C GLY A 270 -9.86 31.76 1.04
N LYS A 271 -10.99 31.50 1.72
CA LYS A 271 -12.25 32.21 1.43
C LYS A 271 -12.10 33.71 1.63
N LYS A 272 -11.50 34.18 2.74
CA LYS A 272 -11.28 35.59 2.99
C LYS A 272 -10.41 36.23 1.90
N LEU A 273 -9.31 35.55 1.55
CA LEU A 273 -8.42 35.98 0.47
C LEU A 273 -9.17 36.17 -0.86
N LEU A 274 -10.05 35.22 -1.18
CA LEU A 274 -10.83 35.24 -2.43
C LEU A 274 -11.91 36.30 -2.43
N ASP A 275 -12.59 36.54 -1.29
CA ASP A 275 -13.57 37.59 -1.13
C ASP A 275 -12.95 38.98 -1.41
N GLU A 276 -11.76 39.22 -0.85
CA GLU A 276 -11.03 40.50 -1.03
C GLU A 276 -10.53 40.63 -2.49
N LYS A 277 -10.00 39.57 -3.07
CA LYS A 277 -9.31 39.66 -4.36
C LYS A 277 -10.25 39.56 -5.58
N TYR A 278 -11.32 38.78 -5.46
CA TYR A 278 -12.16 38.43 -6.61
C TYR A 278 -13.66 38.65 -6.39
N SER A 279 -14.10 38.89 -5.16
CA SER A 279 -15.50 39.13 -4.79
C SER A 279 -16.48 38.13 -5.43
N PRO A 280 -16.31 36.80 -5.21
CA PRO A 280 -17.19 35.79 -5.78
C PRO A 280 -18.58 35.82 -5.13
N ASP A 281 -19.60 35.36 -5.87
CA ASP A 281 -21.00 35.33 -5.41
C ASP A 281 -21.31 34.13 -4.51
N ALA A 282 -20.55 33.02 -4.66
CA ALA A 282 -20.74 31.77 -3.90
C ALA A 282 -19.49 30.88 -3.97
N TYR A 283 -19.58 29.71 -3.33
CA TYR A 283 -18.48 28.73 -3.29
C TYR A 283 -18.99 27.30 -3.40
N ASN A 284 -18.19 26.42 -4.00
CA ASN A 284 -18.25 24.99 -3.78
C ASN A 284 -16.98 24.52 -3.10
N VAL A 285 -17.12 23.64 -2.10
CA VAL A 285 -16.03 22.94 -1.43
C VAL A 285 -16.20 21.44 -1.67
N GLY A 286 -15.12 20.75 -1.99
CA GLY A 286 -15.19 19.31 -2.24
C GLY A 286 -13.82 18.64 -2.24
N VAL A 287 -13.83 17.31 -2.09
CA VAL A 287 -12.64 16.45 -2.19
C VAL A 287 -13.00 15.19 -2.98
N ASN A 288 -12.13 14.81 -3.91
CA ASN A 288 -12.22 13.54 -4.62
C ASN A 288 -11.39 12.50 -3.87
N VAL A 289 -11.99 11.35 -3.55
CA VAL A 289 -11.31 10.28 -2.80
C VAL A 289 -11.33 9.00 -3.64
N GLY A 290 -10.14 8.63 -4.14
CA GLY A 290 -9.94 7.48 -5.01
C GLY A 290 -10.19 7.78 -6.50
N GLU A 291 -9.65 6.92 -7.34
CA GLU A 291 -9.64 7.07 -8.80
C GLU A 291 -11.04 7.22 -9.41
N TYR A 292 -11.98 6.40 -8.96
CA TYR A 292 -13.38 6.41 -9.48
C TYR A 292 -14.18 7.65 -9.09
N SER A 293 -13.70 8.46 -8.14
CA SER A 293 -14.27 9.77 -7.83
C SER A 293 -13.60 10.91 -8.59
N GLY A 294 -12.59 10.61 -9.44
CA GLY A 294 -11.84 11.60 -10.21
C GLY A 294 -10.64 12.20 -9.48
N GLN A 295 -10.12 11.54 -8.46
CA GLN A 295 -8.86 11.94 -7.83
C GLN A 295 -7.69 11.73 -8.83
N SER A 296 -7.16 12.81 -9.39
CA SER A 296 -6.09 12.76 -10.41
C SER A 296 -4.69 12.71 -9.82
N ALA A 297 -4.47 13.24 -8.62
CA ALA A 297 -3.23 13.14 -7.86
C ALA A 297 -3.51 12.35 -6.57
N MET A 298 -2.73 11.29 -6.32
CA MET A 298 -2.88 10.44 -5.13
C MET A 298 -2.22 11.08 -3.89
N HIS A 299 -2.58 12.33 -3.65
CA HIS A 299 -2.30 13.14 -2.49
C HIS A 299 -3.55 13.96 -2.22
N VAL A 300 -4.06 13.93 -1.00
CA VAL A 300 -5.29 14.64 -0.63
C VAL A 300 -5.20 16.10 -1.02
N HIS A 301 -6.22 16.58 -1.71
CA HIS A 301 -6.40 17.99 -2.01
C HIS A 301 -7.88 18.33 -1.93
N VAL A 302 -8.19 19.33 -1.11
CA VAL A 302 -9.54 19.86 -0.94
C VAL A 302 -9.67 21.09 -1.83
N HIS A 303 -10.71 21.12 -2.65
CA HIS A 303 -11.00 22.19 -3.58
C HIS A 303 -11.87 23.26 -2.92
N LEU A 304 -11.51 24.54 -3.09
CA LEU A 304 -12.38 25.69 -2.88
C LEU A 304 -12.57 26.39 -4.23
N MET A 305 -13.75 26.26 -4.78
CA MET A 305 -14.11 26.78 -6.10
C MET A 305 -15.02 28.02 -5.94
N PRO A 306 -14.50 29.24 -6.17
CA PRO A 306 -15.34 30.43 -6.24
C PRO A 306 -16.37 30.29 -7.36
N ARG A 307 -17.57 30.78 -7.12
CA ARG A 307 -18.65 30.76 -8.09
C ARG A 307 -19.09 32.20 -8.41
N TYR A 308 -19.44 32.42 -9.66
CA TYR A 308 -19.83 33.72 -10.16
C TYR A 308 -21.17 33.65 -10.88
N ILE A 309 -21.99 34.70 -10.78
CA ILE A 309 -23.26 34.77 -11.51
C ILE A 309 -22.98 34.59 -13.00
N GLY A 310 -23.62 33.59 -13.60
CA GLY A 310 -23.47 33.27 -15.03
C GLY A 310 -22.34 32.31 -15.38
N ASP A 311 -21.55 31.79 -14.41
CA ASP A 311 -20.49 30.80 -14.65
C ASP A 311 -21.03 29.45 -15.12
N THR A 312 -22.29 29.16 -14.83
CA THR A 312 -23.03 28.01 -15.34
C THR A 312 -24.48 28.35 -15.63
N LYS A 313 -25.06 27.70 -16.62
CA LYS A 313 -26.45 27.87 -16.97
C LYS A 313 -27.41 27.32 -15.90
N TYR A 314 -27.02 26.28 -15.21
CA TYR A 314 -27.82 25.57 -14.21
C TYR A 314 -26.99 25.34 -12.94
N PRO A 315 -26.93 26.28 -11.99
CA PRO A 315 -26.14 26.14 -10.76
C PRO A 315 -26.79 25.17 -9.75
N LYS A 316 -28.09 24.88 -9.91
CA LYS A 316 -28.84 23.97 -9.03
C LYS A 316 -28.30 22.54 -9.14
N GLY A 317 -28.10 21.90 -7.99
CA GLY A 317 -27.49 20.57 -7.93
C GLY A 317 -26.00 20.60 -7.57
N GLY A 318 -25.24 21.66 -7.89
CA GLY A 318 -23.87 21.88 -7.41
C GLY A 318 -22.99 20.65 -7.38
N VAL A 319 -22.58 20.21 -6.18
CA VAL A 319 -21.74 19.03 -5.93
C VAL A 319 -22.32 17.72 -6.52
N ARG A 320 -23.62 17.61 -6.70
CA ARG A 320 -24.23 16.43 -7.37
C ARG A 320 -23.85 16.29 -8.84
N GLY A 321 -23.29 17.35 -9.44
CA GLY A 321 -22.78 17.33 -10.82
C GLY A 321 -21.63 16.37 -11.07
N VAL A 322 -21.09 15.72 -10.03
CA VAL A 322 -20.14 14.60 -10.14
C VAL A 322 -20.73 13.41 -10.92
N ILE A 323 -22.07 13.30 -10.97
CA ILE A 323 -22.81 12.42 -11.86
C ILE A 323 -23.79 13.30 -12.65
N PRO A 324 -23.42 13.74 -13.87
CA PRO A 324 -24.18 14.76 -14.61
C PRO A 324 -25.67 14.44 -14.81
N GLU A 325 -26.01 13.16 -15.07
CA GLU A 325 -27.37 12.69 -15.26
C GLU A 325 -28.22 12.72 -13.97
N LYS A 326 -27.55 12.87 -12.80
CA LYS A 326 -28.20 12.95 -11.48
C LYS A 326 -28.12 14.34 -10.84
N MET A 327 -27.59 15.31 -11.56
CA MET A 327 -27.35 16.66 -11.05
C MET A 327 -28.65 17.36 -10.67
N SER A 328 -29.65 17.31 -11.55
CA SER A 328 -30.98 17.92 -11.32
C SER A 328 -31.91 17.01 -10.50
N TYR A 329 -32.78 17.63 -9.72
CA TYR A 329 -33.85 17.02 -8.92
C TYR A 329 -35.08 17.87 -8.95
#